data_9387f66e8810d8edcad8d74308df8a71
#
_entry.id   9387f66e8810d8edcad8d74308df8a71
#
_cell.length_a   1.000
_cell.length_b   1.000
_cell.length_c   1.000
_cell.angle_alpha   90.00
_cell.angle_beta   90.00
_cell.angle_gamma   90.00
#
_symmetry.space_group_name_H-M   'P 1'
#
loop_
_entity.id
_entity.type
_entity.pdbx_description
1 polymer ?
#
loop_
_entity_poly.entity_id
_entity_poly.type
_entity_poly.pdbx_seq_one_letter_code
_entity_poly.pdbx_strand_id
1 'polypeptide(L)'
;MTSPITVVTGANSGIGRATAIHLAVNGHRVFGTVRAVAKAEKLLATAAEQGVEIELAELDVADDASVERGFADILERAGRVDHLVNNAGVGGNGVVEECSSEQFLDVMNIG
;
A
#
# COMPACT_ATOMS: atom_id res chain seq x y z
N MET A 1 13.50 -4.43 17.27
CA MET A 1 12.55 -5.14 16.40
C MET A 1 12.09 -4.23 15.28
N THR A 2 12.11 -4.74 14.06
CA THR A 2 11.64 -3.98 12.92
C THR A 2 10.12 -4.13 12.76
N SER A 3 9.45 -3.04 12.45
CA SER A 3 8.01 -3.06 12.17
C SER A 3 7.72 -3.87 10.91
N PRO A 4 6.61 -4.62 10.87
CA PRO A 4 6.18 -5.24 9.62
C PRO A 4 5.96 -4.17 8.54
N ILE A 5 6.34 -4.48 7.33
CA ILE A 5 6.16 -3.58 6.19
C ILE A 5 4.98 -4.07 5.37
N THR A 6 3.97 -3.24 5.26
CA THR A 6 2.71 -3.59 4.60
C THR A 6 2.39 -2.60 3.50
N VAL A 7 2.01 -3.12 2.34
CA VAL A 7 1.54 -2.30 1.22
C VAL A 7 0.02 -2.45 1.12
N VAL A 8 -0.68 -1.33 1.06
CA VAL A 8 -2.14 -1.31 0.85
C VAL A 8 -2.40 -0.62 -0.48
N THR A 9 -2.91 -1.36 -1.46
CA THR A 9 -3.28 -0.78 -2.74
C THR A 9 -4.65 -0.09 -2.63
N GLY A 10 -4.83 0.98 -3.39
CA GLY A 10 -6.08 1.73 -3.33
C GLY A 10 -6.32 2.39 -1.96
N ALA A 11 -5.27 2.87 -1.33
CA ALA A 11 -5.33 3.40 0.03
C ALA A 11 -6.12 4.70 0.16
N ASN A 12 -6.44 5.34 -0.95
CA ASN A 12 -7.22 6.59 -0.96
C ASN A 12 -8.74 6.35 -0.95
N SER A 13 -9.20 5.11 -1.08
CA SER A 13 -10.62 4.77 -1.03
C SER A 13 -11.02 4.29 0.38
N GLY A 14 -12.33 4.32 0.67
CA GLY A 14 -12.86 4.07 2.01
C GLY A 14 -12.25 2.89 2.77
N ILE A 15 -12.37 1.68 2.22
CA ILE A 15 -11.85 0.46 2.89
C ILE A 15 -10.33 0.46 2.92
N GLY A 16 -9.68 0.83 1.81
CA GLY A 16 -8.23 0.88 1.73
C GLY A 16 -7.64 1.89 2.72
N ARG A 17 -8.24 3.06 2.82
CA ARG A 17 -7.81 4.10 3.76
C ARG A 17 -7.95 3.62 5.20
N ALA A 18 -9.10 3.06 5.56
CA ALA A 18 -9.33 2.56 6.91
C ALA A 18 -8.34 1.44 7.27
N THR A 19 -8.08 0.53 6.33
CA THR A 19 -7.12 -0.56 6.52
C THR A 19 -5.71 -0.02 6.73
N ALA A 20 -5.26 0.91 5.89
CA ALA A 20 -3.93 1.50 6.00
C ALA A 20 -3.73 2.19 7.36
N ILE A 21 -4.69 2.97 7.78
CA ILE A 21 -4.64 3.68 9.06
C ILE A 21 -4.62 2.68 10.22
N HIS A 22 -5.48 1.67 10.18
CA HIS A 22 -5.55 0.65 11.23
C HIS A 22 -4.21 -0.08 11.41
N LEU A 23 -3.59 -0.48 10.30
CA LEU A 23 -2.30 -1.15 10.33
C LEU A 23 -1.21 -0.24 10.88
N ALA A 24 -1.19 1.02 10.47
CA ALA A 24 -0.21 1.98 10.97
C ALA A 24 -0.37 2.22 12.47
N VAL A 25 -1.60 2.32 12.96
CA VAL A 25 -1.90 2.45 14.40
C VAL A 25 -1.37 1.22 15.17
N ASN A 26 -1.38 0.05 14.54
CA ASN A 26 -0.90 -1.18 15.15
C ASN A 26 0.59 -1.46 14.91
N GLY A 27 1.35 -0.45 14.52
CA GLY A 27 2.81 -0.54 14.47
C GLY A 27 3.40 -0.98 13.14
N HIS A 28 2.60 -1.12 12.10
CA HIS A 28 3.12 -1.44 10.76
C HIS A 28 3.70 -0.20 10.10
N ARG A 29 4.78 -0.39 9.35
CA ARG A 29 5.23 0.61 8.37
C ARG A 29 4.38 0.40 7.13
N VAL A 30 3.53 1.37 6.81
CA VAL A 30 2.53 1.21 5.75
C VAL A 30 2.88 2.07 4.55
N PHE A 31 2.87 1.44 3.38
CA PHE A 31 2.92 2.13 2.09
C PHE A 31 1.52 2.07 1.48
N GLY A 32 0.90 3.22 1.31
CA GLY A 32 -0.39 3.30 0.65
C GLY A 32 -0.20 3.65 -0.82
N THR A 33 -0.71 2.83 -1.73
CA THR A 33 -0.63 3.18 -3.15
C THR A 33 -1.86 3.98 -3.55
N VAL A 34 -1.64 5.03 -4.31
CA VAL A 34 -2.68 5.91 -4.81
C VAL A 34 -2.43 6.20 -6.28
N ARG A 35 -3.49 6.45 -7.04
CA ARG A 35 -3.35 6.75 -8.48
C ARG A 35 -2.72 8.11 -8.72
N ALA A 36 -2.98 9.06 -7.83
CA ALA A 36 -2.38 10.39 -7.88
C ALA A 36 -2.12 10.88 -6.47
N VAL A 37 -0.88 11.20 -6.17
CA VAL A 37 -0.47 11.67 -4.83
C VAL A 37 -1.25 12.93 -4.43
N ALA A 38 -1.56 13.80 -5.37
CA ALA A 38 -2.32 15.02 -5.10
C ALA A 38 -3.73 14.75 -4.53
N LYS A 39 -4.26 13.54 -4.73
CA LYS A 39 -5.60 13.16 -4.23
C LYS A 39 -5.57 12.44 -2.90
N ALA A 40 -4.42 12.33 -2.27
CA ALA A 40 -4.25 11.59 -1.02
C ALA A 40 -4.49 12.43 0.24
N GLU A 41 -5.07 13.61 0.12
CA GLU A 41 -5.25 14.54 1.25
C GLU A 41 -6.05 13.94 2.40
N LYS A 42 -7.12 13.22 2.10
CA LYS A 42 -7.96 12.60 3.15
C LYS A 42 -7.22 11.52 3.89
N LEU A 43 -6.44 10.71 3.17
CA LEU A 43 -5.62 9.67 3.79
C LEU A 43 -4.59 10.28 4.73
N LEU A 44 -3.87 11.29 4.27
CA LEU A 44 -2.83 11.94 5.07
C LEU A 44 -3.43 12.68 6.26
N ALA A 45 -4.57 13.36 6.08
CA ALA A 45 -5.24 14.06 7.17
C ALA A 45 -5.73 13.08 8.24
N THR A 46 -6.32 11.96 7.84
CA THR A 46 -6.80 10.95 8.77
C THR A 46 -5.64 10.31 9.52
N ALA A 47 -4.53 10.04 8.82
CA ALA A 47 -3.32 9.50 9.46
C ALA A 47 -2.79 10.47 10.51
N ALA A 48 -2.71 11.75 10.19
CA ALA A 48 -2.26 12.78 11.13
C ALA A 48 -3.15 12.86 12.37
N GLU A 49 -4.47 12.76 12.19
CA GLU A 49 -5.42 12.76 13.29
C GLU A 49 -5.20 11.58 14.25
N GLN A 50 -4.76 10.45 13.71
CA GLN A 50 -4.47 9.24 14.49
C GLN A 50 -3.04 9.21 15.01
N GLY A 51 -2.22 10.20 14.69
CA GLY A 51 -0.84 10.27 15.11
C GLY A 51 0.08 9.29 14.41
N VAL A 52 -0.25 8.88 13.20
CA VAL A 52 0.55 7.93 12.41
C VAL A 52 0.92 8.50 11.05
N GLU A 53 1.92 7.90 10.42
CA GLU A 53 2.36 8.26 9.09
C GLU A 53 2.08 7.12 8.11
N ILE A 54 1.62 7.48 6.93
CA ILE A 54 1.46 6.57 5.80
C ILE A 54 2.40 7.06 4.70
N GLU A 55 3.29 6.20 4.23
CA GLU A 55 4.14 6.52 3.10
C GLU A 55 3.35 6.28 1.81
N LEU A 56 3.47 7.18 0.87
CA LEU A 56 2.71 7.09 -0.39
C LEU A 56 3.58 6.57 -1.53
N ALA A 57 2.98 5.75 -2.38
CA ALA A 57 3.56 5.36 -3.64
C ALA A 57 2.50 5.58 -4.72
N GLU A 58 2.88 6.27 -5.79
CA GLU A 58 1.96 6.49 -6.91
C GLU A 58 1.94 5.26 -7.81
N LEU A 59 0.73 4.74 -8.05
CA LEU A 59 0.58 3.51 -8.78
C LEU A 59 -0.84 3.39 -9.29
N ASP A 60 -0.97 3.11 -10.58
CA ASP A 60 -2.25 2.80 -11.21
C ASP A 60 -2.26 1.30 -11.54
N VAL A 61 -3.12 0.54 -10.87
CA VAL A 61 -3.20 -0.92 -11.03
C VAL A 61 -3.64 -1.34 -12.44
N ALA A 62 -4.24 -0.44 -13.19
CA ALA A 62 -4.65 -0.69 -14.58
C ALA A 62 -3.50 -0.50 -15.58
N ASP A 63 -2.34 -0.01 -15.14
CA ASP A 63 -1.19 0.28 -15.99
C ASP A 63 0.00 -0.53 -15.50
N ASP A 64 0.40 -1.57 -16.25
CA ASP A 64 1.48 -2.48 -15.87
C ASP A 64 2.81 -1.75 -15.62
N ALA A 65 3.13 -0.76 -16.43
CA ALA A 65 4.37 0.00 -16.26
C ALA A 65 4.34 0.82 -14.95
N SER A 66 3.19 1.39 -14.63
CA SER A 66 2.99 2.10 -13.38
C SER A 66 3.14 1.17 -12.18
N VAL A 67 2.56 -0.04 -12.28
CA VAL A 67 2.66 -1.06 -11.23
C VAL A 67 4.12 -1.43 -10.98
N GLU A 68 4.88 -1.73 -12.04
CA GLU A 68 6.30 -2.07 -11.90
C GLU A 68 7.11 -0.96 -11.24
N ARG A 69 6.92 0.29 -11.68
CA ARG A 69 7.63 1.43 -11.11
C ARG A 69 7.27 1.65 -9.65
N GLY A 70 5.98 1.58 -9.33
CA GLY A 70 5.50 1.80 -7.97
C GLY A 70 6.03 0.77 -6.99
N PHE A 71 5.99 -0.50 -7.36
CA PHE A 71 6.49 -1.56 -6.48
C PHE A 71 8.01 -1.58 -6.40
N ALA A 72 8.71 -1.26 -7.48
CA ALA A 72 10.16 -1.11 -7.42
C ALA A 72 10.55 0.01 -6.46
N ASP A 73 9.85 1.13 -6.50
CA ASP A 73 10.05 2.25 -5.57
C ASP A 73 9.83 1.80 -4.11
N ILE A 74 8.75 1.09 -3.84
CA ILE A 74 8.47 0.59 -2.50
C ILE A 74 9.58 -0.32 -2.01
N LEU A 75 10.01 -1.28 -2.84
CA LEU A 75 11.08 -2.20 -2.46
C LEU A 75 12.40 -1.48 -2.24
N GLU A 76 12.72 -0.47 -3.04
CA GLU A 76 13.91 0.33 -2.86
C GLU A 76 13.89 1.09 -1.53
N ARG A 77 12.74 1.65 -1.18
CA ARG A 77 12.57 2.45 0.04
C ARG A 77 12.52 1.58 1.30
N ALA A 78 11.89 0.43 1.22
CA ALA A 78 11.61 -0.42 2.37
C ALA A 78 12.59 -1.60 2.51
N GLY A 79 13.15 -2.07 1.43
CA GLY A 79 14.03 -3.24 1.39
C GLY A 79 13.30 -4.59 1.35
N ARG A 80 12.04 -4.62 1.79
CA ARG A 80 11.21 -5.83 1.76
C ARG A 80 9.75 -5.43 1.89
N VAL A 81 8.85 -6.39 1.63
CA VAL A 81 7.42 -6.27 1.92
C VAL A 81 6.98 -7.54 2.63
N ASP A 82 6.40 -7.40 3.81
CA ASP A 82 5.94 -8.54 4.61
C ASP A 82 4.49 -8.90 4.32
N HIS A 83 3.65 -7.91 4.03
CA HIS A 83 2.23 -8.11 3.77
C HIS A 83 1.76 -7.22 2.62
N LEU A 84 0.86 -7.74 1.82
CA LEU A 84 0.21 -6.99 0.76
C LEU A 84 -1.31 -7.07 0.95
N VAL A 85 -1.94 -5.92 1.09
CA VAL A 85 -3.39 -5.82 1.08
C VAL A 85 -3.80 -5.30 -0.29
N ASN A 86 -4.29 -6.20 -1.13
CA ASN A 86 -4.69 -5.85 -2.49
C ASN A 86 -6.16 -5.42 -2.52
N ASN A 87 -6.37 -4.13 -2.31
CA ASN A 87 -7.71 -3.53 -2.25
C ASN A 87 -8.13 -2.91 -3.59
N ALA A 88 -7.17 -2.46 -4.39
CA ALA A 88 -7.48 -1.81 -5.66
C ALA A 88 -7.90 -2.82 -6.72
N GLY A 89 -8.94 -2.48 -7.48
CA GLY A 89 -9.33 -3.27 -8.64
C GLY A 89 -10.18 -4.51 -8.36
N VAL A 90 -10.53 -4.78 -7.11
CA VAL A 90 -11.30 -5.99 -6.76
C VAL A 90 -12.59 -5.59 -6.03
N GLY A 91 -13.50 -4.94 -6.69
CA GLY A 91 -14.88 -4.76 -6.22
C GLY A 91 -15.11 -4.59 -4.71
N GLY A 92 -14.15 -4.03 -3.99
CA GLY A 92 -14.29 -3.74 -2.57
C GLY A 92 -13.87 -4.84 -1.61
N ASN A 93 -13.45 -6.01 -2.09
CA ASN A 93 -12.97 -7.09 -1.23
C ASN A 93 -11.44 -7.09 -1.20
N GLY A 94 -10.86 -6.61 -0.12
CA GLY A 94 -9.42 -6.64 0.06
C GLY A 94 -8.93 -8.07 0.30
N VAL A 95 -7.82 -8.41 -0.31
CA VAL A 95 -7.12 -9.67 -0.08
C VAL A 95 -5.83 -9.35 0.66
N VAL A 96 -5.61 -10.02 1.79
CA VAL A 96 -4.38 -9.86 2.55
C VAL A 96 -3.49 -11.06 2.28
N GLU A 97 -2.27 -10.80 1.80
CA GLU A 97 -1.31 -11.85 1.51
C GLU A 97 0.00 -11.58 2.25
N GLU A 98 0.53 -12.62 2.89
CA GLU A 98 1.89 -12.59 3.40
C GLU A 98 2.81 -13.01 2.26
N CYS A 99 3.84 -12.22 2.01
CA CYS A 99 4.70 -12.50 0.87
C CYS A 99 6.15 -12.10 1.12
N SER A 100 7.07 -12.85 0.51
CA SER A 100 8.45 -12.41 0.36
C SER A 100 8.50 -11.34 -0.73
N SER A 101 9.60 -10.61 -0.82
CA SER A 101 9.78 -9.61 -1.88
C SER A 101 9.63 -10.23 -3.27
N GLU A 102 10.12 -11.46 -3.44
CA GLU A 102 9.99 -12.18 -4.70
C GLU A 102 8.54 -12.51 -5.01
N GLN A 103 7.80 -13.04 -4.04
CA GLN A 103 6.38 -13.32 -4.18
C GLN A 103 5.57 -12.06 -4.45
N PHE A 104 5.93 -10.97 -3.80
CA PHE A 104 5.30 -9.67 -4.01
C PHE A 104 5.41 -9.23 -5.48
N LEU A 105 6.61 -9.34 -6.06
CA LEU A 105 6.82 -9.00 -7.46
C LEU A 105 6.05 -9.96 -8.39
N ASP A 106 6.02 -11.25 -8.08
CA ASP A 106 5.28 -12.23 -8.86
C ASP A 106 3.77 -11.97 -8.85
N VAL A 107 3.21 -11.67 -7.69
CA VAL A 107 1.78 -11.32 -7.57
C VAL A 107 1.45 -10.10 -8.43
N MET A 108 2.34 -9.12 -8.44
CA MET A 108 2.13 -7.89 -9.19
C MET A 108 2.29 -8.09 -10.71
N ASN A 109 3.12 -9.02 -11.14
CA ASN A 109 3.34 -9.29 -12.56
C ASN A 109 2.20 -10.11 -13.19
N ILE A 110 1.43 -10.82 -12.38
CA ILE A 110 0.31 -11.64 -12.85
C ILE A 110 -0.97 -10.81 -13.03
N GLY A 111 -1.09 -9.75 -12.30
CA GLY A 111 -2.30 -8.92 -12.32
C GLY A 111 -2.15 -7.69 -13.15
#